data_b3a6035f88a426dcac6a0f9945ede8e3
#
_entry.id   b3a6035f88a426dcac6a0f9945ede8e3
#
_cell.length_a   1.000
_cell.length_b   1.000
_cell.length_c   1.000
_cell.angle_alpha   90.00
_cell.angle_beta   90.00
_cell.angle_gamma   90.00
#
_symmetry.space_group_name_H-M   'P 1'
#
loop_
_entity.id
_entity.type
_entity.pdbx_description
1 polymer ?
#
loop_
_entity_poly.entity_id
_entity_poly.type
_entity_poly.pdbx_seq_one_letter_code
_entity_poly.pdbx_strand_id
1 'polypeptide(L)'
;STEDGRWLFVGGVSAGKGAPLPVLSSDPIYAGVQDITSIAVARISALPEIQTVVLVAATRGLFRLKNNYSIEELPSSTNYSAALEGLSNVVNKFVGAGKKVVLVVDNPSFRDPKLCVKRKTIFDPLNSYIESQNRSDCSISIDRHMQLSQQYRKLLDEVQRLNPEMVSIFETVRHLCDVQSGLCLTHKNEKLLYSYSDHISDYAAEVIGEDLNEFLSTF
;
A
#
# COMPACT_ATOMS: atom_id res chain seq x y z
N SER A 1 -22.61 -17.68 11.71
CA SER A 1 -21.67 -17.23 12.74
C SER A 1 -20.35 -17.00 12.06
N THR A 2 -20.03 -15.74 11.80
CA THR A 2 -18.68 -15.33 11.41
C THR A 2 -17.79 -15.66 12.59
N GLU A 3 -16.91 -16.65 12.45
CA GLU A 3 -15.80 -16.79 13.38
C GLU A 3 -14.98 -15.50 13.29
N ASP A 4 -14.96 -14.73 14.37
CA ASP A 4 -14.18 -13.50 14.47
C ASP A 4 -12.71 -13.85 14.27
N GLY A 5 -12.21 -13.68 13.05
CA GLY A 5 -10.80 -13.82 12.73
C GLY A 5 -10.01 -12.87 13.61
N ARG A 6 -9.04 -13.37 14.36
CA ARG A 6 -8.16 -12.54 15.18
C ARG A 6 -7.03 -11.99 14.32
N TRP A 7 -6.86 -10.69 14.34
CA TRP A 7 -5.77 -10.01 13.66
C TRP A 7 -4.57 -9.79 14.60
N LEU A 8 -3.38 -10.13 14.13
CA LEU A 8 -2.12 -9.72 14.73
C LEU A 8 -1.47 -8.66 13.83
N PHE A 9 -1.39 -7.44 14.33
CA PHE A 9 -0.74 -6.35 13.61
C PHE A 9 0.75 -6.29 13.99
N VAL A 10 1.60 -6.32 12.96
CA VAL A 10 3.04 -6.15 13.10
C VAL A 10 3.45 -4.91 12.31
N GLY A 11 3.67 -3.85 13.01
CA GLY A 11 4.05 -2.56 12.44
C GLY A 11 4.44 -1.61 13.56
N GLY A 12 4.72 -0.38 13.21
CA GLY A 12 4.97 0.66 14.17
C GLY A 12 6.43 1.12 14.23
N VAL A 13 6.59 2.27 14.83
CA VAL A 13 7.88 2.95 15.01
C VAL A 13 8.28 2.72 16.46
N SER A 14 9.23 1.85 16.73
CA SER A 14 9.96 1.92 17.99
C SER A 14 10.98 3.03 17.87
N ALA A 15 11.15 3.84 18.92
CA ALA A 15 11.99 5.03 18.94
C ALA A 15 13.27 4.91 18.08
N GLY A 16 13.28 5.55 16.91
CA GLY A 16 14.43 5.62 16.01
C GLY A 16 14.64 4.43 15.06
N LYS A 17 13.85 3.36 15.15
CA LYS A 17 13.88 2.24 14.20
C LYS A 17 12.55 2.20 13.46
N GLY A 18 12.56 2.37 12.15
CA GLY A 18 11.36 2.36 11.30
C GLY A 18 10.52 1.08 11.44
N ALA A 19 9.33 1.08 10.85
CA ALA A 19 8.52 -0.12 10.73
C ALA A 19 9.25 -1.20 9.91
N PRO A 20 8.99 -2.50 10.16
CA PRO A 20 9.51 -3.55 9.29
C PRO A 20 9.02 -3.34 7.86
N LEU A 21 9.93 -3.44 6.92
CA LEU A 21 9.61 -3.45 5.50
C LEU A 21 9.64 -4.93 5.05
N PRO A 22 8.68 -5.43 4.25
CA PRO A 22 8.66 -6.85 3.86
C PRO A 22 9.77 -7.17 2.83
N VAL A 23 11.02 -6.94 3.22
CA VAL A 23 12.22 -7.16 2.40
C VAL A 23 13.29 -7.83 3.25
N LEU A 24 13.80 -8.96 2.77
CA LEU A 24 14.99 -9.64 3.27
C LEU A 24 15.99 -9.78 2.13
N SER A 25 16.92 -8.83 2.02
CA SER A 25 17.95 -8.79 0.97
C SER A 25 19.30 -8.45 1.57
N SER A 26 20.36 -8.99 1.00
CA SER A 26 21.73 -8.61 1.34
C SER A 26 22.15 -7.25 0.76
N ASP A 27 21.31 -6.65 -0.06
CA ASP A 27 21.59 -5.33 -0.65
C ASP A 27 21.68 -4.25 0.43
N PRO A 28 22.77 -3.46 0.45
CA PRO A 28 23.02 -2.42 1.45
C PRO A 28 21.88 -1.36 1.55
N ILE A 29 21.09 -1.17 0.49
CA ILE A 29 19.97 -0.22 0.52
C ILE A 29 18.92 -0.57 1.58
N TYR A 30 18.86 -1.84 2.01
CA TYR A 30 17.94 -2.32 3.04
C TYR A 30 18.57 -2.57 4.41
N ALA A 31 19.87 -2.29 4.60
CA ALA A 31 20.60 -2.59 5.84
C ALA A 31 19.88 -2.10 7.12
N GLY A 32 19.24 -0.92 7.05
CA GLY A 32 18.56 -0.34 8.21
C GLY A 32 17.26 -1.03 8.65
N VAL A 33 16.71 -1.97 7.85
CA VAL A 33 15.44 -2.65 8.14
C VAL A 33 15.56 -4.17 8.29
N GLN A 34 16.72 -4.76 7.96
CA GLN A 34 16.94 -6.20 7.91
C GLN A 34 16.66 -6.90 9.24
N ASP A 35 17.22 -6.39 10.33
CA ASP A 35 17.10 -7.03 11.65
C ASP A 35 15.64 -7.09 12.11
N ILE A 36 14.93 -5.95 12.04
CA ILE A 36 13.55 -5.88 12.48
C ILE A 36 12.62 -6.75 11.62
N THR A 37 12.86 -6.77 10.30
CA THR A 37 12.11 -7.62 9.36
C THR A 37 12.40 -9.09 9.63
N SER A 38 13.66 -9.46 9.83
CA SER A 38 14.07 -10.85 10.14
C SER A 38 13.39 -11.35 11.42
N ILE A 39 13.37 -10.54 12.48
CA ILE A 39 12.71 -10.87 13.74
C ILE A 39 11.20 -11.05 13.54
N ALA A 40 10.56 -10.12 12.82
CA ALA A 40 9.13 -10.18 12.55
C ALA A 40 8.76 -11.45 11.76
N VAL A 41 9.48 -11.72 10.68
CA VAL A 41 9.27 -12.90 9.83
C VAL A 41 9.47 -14.18 10.63
N ALA A 42 10.56 -14.30 11.41
CA ALA A 42 10.83 -15.50 12.22
C ALA A 42 9.72 -15.74 13.25
N ARG A 43 9.27 -14.70 13.95
CA ARG A 43 8.19 -14.80 14.94
C ARG A 43 6.87 -15.23 14.31
N ILE A 44 6.43 -14.57 13.23
CA ILE A 44 5.17 -14.90 12.56
C ILE A 44 5.23 -16.32 11.99
N SER A 45 6.35 -16.72 11.39
CA SER A 45 6.53 -18.06 10.85
C SER A 45 6.40 -19.16 11.91
N ALA A 46 6.81 -18.88 13.15
CA ALA A 46 6.77 -19.83 14.27
C ALA A 46 5.38 -19.95 14.94
N LEU A 47 4.42 -19.07 14.64
CA LEU A 47 3.08 -19.07 15.25
C LEU A 47 2.12 -19.96 14.42
N PRO A 48 1.76 -21.17 14.90
CA PRO A 48 0.91 -22.09 14.12
C PRO A 48 -0.53 -21.57 13.94
N GLU A 49 -1.01 -20.72 14.83
CA GLU A 49 -2.34 -20.10 14.78
C GLU A 49 -2.47 -19.07 13.65
N ILE A 50 -1.38 -18.53 13.14
CA ILE A 50 -1.40 -17.62 11.98
C ILE A 50 -1.37 -18.48 10.72
N GLN A 51 -2.47 -18.49 9.99
CA GLN A 51 -2.60 -19.20 8.72
C GLN A 51 -2.32 -18.31 7.51
N THR A 52 -2.71 -17.07 7.56
CA THR A 52 -2.55 -16.10 6.47
C THR A 52 -1.77 -14.87 6.93
N VAL A 53 -0.84 -14.42 6.11
CA VAL A 53 -0.06 -13.19 6.32
C VAL A 53 -0.42 -12.17 5.25
N VAL A 54 -0.87 -11.00 5.67
CA VAL A 54 -1.14 -9.87 4.77
C VAL A 54 0.05 -8.92 4.79
N LEU A 55 0.69 -8.74 3.64
CA LEU A 55 1.83 -7.84 3.47
C LEU A 55 1.39 -6.54 2.82
N VAL A 56 1.53 -5.45 3.55
CA VAL A 56 1.25 -4.09 3.08
C VAL A 56 2.54 -3.29 3.12
N ALA A 57 2.94 -2.73 1.99
CA ALA A 57 4.14 -1.90 1.91
C ALA A 57 3.93 -0.74 0.95
N ALA A 58 4.37 0.45 1.34
CA ALA A 58 4.43 1.57 0.43
C ALA A 58 5.48 1.31 -0.66
N THR A 59 5.10 1.49 -1.92
CA THR A 59 5.97 1.31 -3.10
C THR A 59 7.29 2.07 -2.95
N ARG A 60 7.24 3.32 -2.46
CA ARG A 60 8.44 4.14 -2.24
C ARG A 60 9.41 3.52 -1.23
N GLY A 61 8.87 2.86 -0.20
CA GLY A 61 9.69 2.15 0.79
C GLY A 61 10.36 0.91 0.20
N LEU A 62 9.57 0.12 -0.53
CA LEU A 62 10.03 -1.12 -1.16
C LEU A 62 11.11 -0.85 -2.23
N PHE A 63 10.95 0.19 -3.04
CA PHE A 63 11.93 0.58 -4.06
C PHE A 63 12.96 1.60 -3.56
N ARG A 64 12.92 1.98 -2.28
CA ARG A 64 13.84 2.98 -1.68
C ARG A 64 13.91 4.27 -2.49
N LEU A 65 12.74 4.78 -2.91
CA LEU A 65 12.64 6.04 -3.64
C LEU A 65 13.04 7.22 -2.74
N LYS A 66 13.65 8.23 -3.32
CA LYS A 66 14.12 9.43 -2.59
C LYS A 66 12.95 10.33 -2.20
N ASN A 67 11.95 10.42 -3.08
CA ASN A 67 10.76 11.22 -2.83
C ASN A 67 9.80 10.47 -1.91
N ASN A 68 9.46 11.07 -0.76
CA ASN A 68 8.57 10.48 0.24
C ASN A 68 7.07 10.70 -0.06
N TYR A 69 6.72 11.45 -1.12
CA TYR A 69 5.33 11.86 -1.40
C TYR A 69 4.82 11.38 -2.76
N SER A 70 5.66 10.79 -3.60
CA SER A 70 5.30 10.41 -4.96
C SER A 70 6.07 9.17 -5.42
N ILE A 71 5.47 8.40 -6.31
CA ILE A 71 6.11 7.28 -7.00
C ILE A 71 6.58 7.65 -8.42
N GLU A 72 6.69 8.94 -8.76
CA GLU A 72 7.10 9.37 -10.11
C GLU A 72 8.50 8.92 -10.49
N GLU A 73 9.38 8.67 -9.52
CA GLU A 73 10.72 8.14 -9.74
C GLU A 73 10.71 6.62 -10.02
N LEU A 74 9.60 5.93 -9.75
CA LEU A 74 9.54 4.46 -9.87
C LEU A 74 9.86 3.95 -11.27
N PRO A 75 9.36 4.53 -12.38
CA PRO A 75 9.66 4.05 -13.73
C PRO A 75 11.15 4.07 -14.08
N SER A 76 11.94 4.91 -13.42
CA SER A 76 13.40 5.02 -13.61
C SER A 76 14.22 4.35 -12.49
N SER A 77 13.56 3.69 -11.54
CA SER A 77 14.24 3.05 -10.43
C SER A 77 15.11 1.87 -10.89
N THR A 78 16.34 1.83 -10.41
CA THR A 78 17.27 0.70 -10.63
C THR A 78 17.15 -0.39 -9.55
N ASN A 79 16.30 -0.19 -8.54
CA ASN A 79 16.20 -1.06 -7.37
C ASN A 79 15.24 -2.25 -7.54
N TYR A 80 14.72 -2.47 -8.77
CA TYR A 80 13.75 -3.53 -9.05
C TYR A 80 14.23 -4.92 -8.60
N SER A 81 15.44 -5.31 -9.01
CA SER A 81 15.97 -6.65 -8.71
C SER A 81 16.16 -6.87 -7.20
N ALA A 82 16.65 -5.85 -6.49
CA ALA A 82 16.84 -5.92 -5.04
C ALA A 82 15.50 -5.97 -4.29
N ALA A 83 14.48 -5.23 -4.75
CA ALA A 83 13.13 -5.26 -4.21
C ALA A 83 12.45 -6.61 -4.46
N LEU A 84 12.59 -7.18 -5.67
CA LEU A 84 12.04 -8.49 -6.03
C LEU A 84 12.67 -9.60 -5.20
N GLU A 85 13.99 -9.65 -5.12
CA GLU A 85 14.72 -10.60 -4.27
C GLU A 85 14.26 -10.51 -2.82
N GLY A 86 14.26 -9.29 -2.28
CA GLY A 86 13.94 -9.09 -0.88
C GLY A 86 12.50 -9.45 -0.50
N LEU A 87 11.52 -9.09 -1.32
CA LEU A 87 10.11 -9.46 -1.11
C LEU A 87 9.92 -10.97 -1.30
N SER A 88 10.52 -11.57 -2.34
CA SER A 88 10.46 -13.01 -2.59
C SER A 88 11.02 -13.80 -1.42
N ASN A 89 12.12 -13.36 -0.80
CA ASN A 89 12.71 -14.01 0.36
C ASN A 89 11.76 -14.00 1.58
N VAL A 90 11.04 -12.90 1.82
CA VAL A 90 10.02 -12.82 2.88
C VAL A 90 8.87 -13.80 2.60
N VAL A 91 8.32 -13.73 1.39
CA VAL A 91 7.20 -14.59 0.97
C VAL A 91 7.58 -16.06 1.06
N ASN A 92 8.75 -16.45 0.54
CA ASN A 92 9.23 -17.83 0.58
C ASN A 92 9.38 -18.36 2.01
N LYS A 93 9.76 -17.49 2.98
CA LYS A 93 9.83 -17.90 4.39
C LYS A 93 8.45 -18.19 4.95
N PHE A 94 7.43 -17.41 4.64
CA PHE A 94 6.06 -17.64 5.08
C PHE A 94 5.45 -18.85 4.39
N VAL A 95 5.60 -18.99 3.08
CA VAL A 95 5.15 -20.16 2.32
C VAL A 95 5.83 -21.44 2.81
N GLY A 96 7.15 -21.40 3.04
CA GLY A 96 7.90 -22.52 3.61
C GLY A 96 7.47 -22.90 5.05
N ALA A 97 6.84 -21.98 5.78
CA ALA A 97 6.18 -22.21 7.06
C ALA A 97 4.70 -22.65 6.94
N GLY A 98 4.22 -22.94 5.72
CA GLY A 98 2.85 -23.38 5.44
C GLY A 98 1.81 -22.27 5.49
N LYS A 99 2.21 -21.01 5.40
CA LYS A 99 1.30 -19.85 5.48
C LYS A 99 0.94 -19.34 4.10
N LYS A 100 -0.32 -18.98 3.92
CA LYS A 100 -0.79 -18.22 2.77
C LYS A 100 -0.33 -16.77 2.91
N VAL A 101 -0.09 -16.09 1.79
CA VAL A 101 0.37 -14.69 1.76
C VAL A 101 -0.53 -13.86 0.84
N VAL A 102 -1.01 -12.74 1.35
CA VAL A 102 -1.73 -11.74 0.54
C VAL A 102 -0.85 -10.51 0.40
N LEU A 103 -0.56 -10.14 -0.84
CA LEU A 103 0.16 -8.93 -1.20
C LEU A 103 -0.86 -7.83 -1.51
N VAL A 104 -0.86 -6.76 -0.72
CA VAL A 104 -1.78 -5.64 -0.94
C VAL A 104 -1.13 -4.64 -1.89
N VAL A 105 -1.83 -4.33 -2.98
CA VAL A 105 -1.37 -3.30 -3.92
C VAL A 105 -1.43 -1.92 -3.27
N ASP A 106 -0.35 -1.17 -3.40
CA ASP A 106 -0.25 0.19 -2.87
C ASP A 106 -1.24 1.14 -3.55
N ASN A 107 -1.72 2.11 -2.81
CA ASN A 107 -2.72 3.07 -3.26
C ASN A 107 -2.10 4.22 -4.08
N PRO A 108 -2.90 4.95 -4.89
CA PRO A 108 -2.47 6.17 -5.53
C PRO A 108 -1.93 7.18 -4.52
N SER A 109 -0.89 7.93 -4.91
CA SER A 109 -0.27 8.94 -4.07
C SER A 109 -0.66 10.35 -4.53
N PHE A 110 -0.92 11.24 -3.59
CA PHE A 110 -1.25 12.64 -3.82
C PHE A 110 -0.29 13.54 -3.05
N ARG A 111 -0.02 14.74 -3.58
CA ARG A 111 0.91 15.66 -2.94
C ARG A 111 0.42 16.13 -1.57
N ASP A 112 -0.79 16.67 -1.51
CA ASP A 112 -1.45 17.08 -0.27
C ASP A 112 -2.98 16.99 -0.39
N PRO A 113 -3.59 15.86 -0.01
CA PRO A 113 -5.04 15.68 -0.09
C PRO A 113 -5.85 16.69 0.74
N LYS A 114 -5.24 17.29 1.77
CA LYS A 114 -5.93 18.28 2.63
C LYS A 114 -6.23 19.58 1.87
N LEU A 115 -5.44 19.91 0.86
CA LEU A 115 -5.72 21.07 -0.01
C LEU A 115 -6.95 20.84 -0.90
N CYS A 116 -7.38 19.57 -1.04
CA CYS A 116 -8.53 19.18 -1.86
C CYS A 116 -9.86 19.25 -1.10
N VAL A 117 -9.83 19.52 0.19
CA VAL A 117 -11.04 19.73 0.97
C VAL A 117 -11.61 21.11 0.65
N LYS A 118 -12.83 21.14 0.13
CA LYS A 118 -13.56 22.39 -0.08
C LYS A 118 -13.79 23.07 1.26
N ARG A 119 -12.99 24.06 1.59
CA ARG A 119 -13.27 24.98 2.70
C ARG A 119 -14.33 25.97 2.23
N LYS A 120 -15.58 25.70 2.54
CA LYS A 120 -16.64 26.69 2.32
C LYS A 120 -16.50 27.80 3.36
N THR A 121 -16.27 29.00 2.89
CA THR A 121 -16.40 30.22 3.71
C THR A 121 -17.83 30.75 3.58
N ILE A 122 -18.27 31.63 4.50
CA ILE A 122 -19.55 32.32 4.42
C ILE A 122 -19.60 33.32 3.24
N PHE A 123 -18.50 33.51 2.50
CA PHE A 123 -18.37 34.51 1.46
C PHE A 123 -18.17 33.86 0.09
N ASP A 124 -19.27 33.73 -0.70
CA ASP A 124 -19.29 33.01 -1.98
C ASP A 124 -18.21 33.45 -3.00
N PRO A 125 -17.87 34.74 -3.18
CA PRO A 125 -16.79 35.15 -4.11
C PRO A 125 -15.43 34.58 -3.71
N LEU A 126 -15.16 34.39 -2.41
CA LEU A 126 -13.92 33.83 -1.92
C LEU A 126 -13.87 32.31 -2.17
N ASN A 127 -15.01 31.64 -2.10
CA ASN A 127 -15.13 30.22 -2.41
C ASN A 127 -14.78 29.95 -3.88
N SER A 128 -15.25 30.75 -4.80
CA SER A 128 -14.94 30.64 -6.23
C SER A 128 -13.45 30.84 -6.52
N TYR A 129 -12.81 31.78 -5.83
CA TYR A 129 -11.36 32.02 -5.92
C TYR A 129 -10.55 30.82 -5.34
N ILE A 130 -10.94 30.29 -4.19
CA ILE A 130 -10.31 29.11 -3.57
C ILE A 130 -10.48 27.87 -4.47
N GLU A 131 -11.65 27.69 -5.07
CA GLU A 131 -11.92 26.57 -6.00
C GLU A 131 -11.06 26.65 -7.28
N SER A 132 -10.75 27.84 -7.76
CA SER A 132 -9.93 28.02 -8.97
C SER A 132 -8.45 27.67 -8.76
N GLN A 133 -7.94 27.81 -7.53
CA GLN A 133 -6.53 27.60 -7.19
C GLN A 133 -6.18 26.12 -6.92
N ASN A 134 -7.15 25.25 -6.59
CA ASN A 134 -6.88 23.95 -5.96
C ASN A 134 -7.18 22.72 -6.84
N ARG A 135 -7.40 22.86 -8.15
CA ARG A 135 -7.96 21.74 -8.94
C ARG A 135 -6.98 20.75 -9.57
N SER A 136 -5.70 21.07 -9.70
CA SER A 136 -4.78 20.21 -10.47
C SER A 136 -4.27 18.97 -9.73
N ASP A 137 -4.23 19.01 -8.40
CA ASP A 137 -3.55 17.98 -7.62
C ASP A 137 -4.50 17.06 -6.83
N CYS A 138 -5.83 17.17 -7.04
CA CYS A 138 -6.86 16.47 -6.27
C CYS A 138 -7.37 15.20 -6.93
N SER A 139 -6.87 14.89 -8.11
CA SER A 139 -7.15 13.64 -8.83
C SER A 139 -5.96 13.24 -9.67
N ILE A 140 -5.84 11.95 -9.90
CA ILE A 140 -4.91 11.37 -10.87
C ILE A 140 -5.71 10.42 -11.78
N SER A 141 -5.43 10.40 -13.08
CA SER A 141 -6.08 9.42 -13.94
C SER A 141 -5.64 7.99 -13.58
N ILE A 142 -6.55 7.05 -13.72
CA ILE A 142 -6.24 5.62 -13.52
C ILE A 142 -5.07 5.22 -14.40
N ASP A 143 -5.07 5.63 -15.67
CA ASP A 143 -3.99 5.32 -16.62
C ASP A 143 -2.63 5.84 -16.13
N ARG A 144 -2.60 7.07 -15.61
CA ARG A 144 -1.36 7.64 -15.05
C ARG A 144 -0.90 6.88 -13.83
N HIS A 145 -1.81 6.53 -12.92
CA HIS A 145 -1.48 5.70 -11.75
C HIS A 145 -0.94 4.32 -12.18
N MET A 146 -1.60 3.66 -13.13
CA MET A 146 -1.18 2.36 -13.64
C MET A 146 0.19 2.43 -14.32
N GLN A 147 0.45 3.49 -15.10
CA GLN A 147 1.75 3.73 -15.71
C GLN A 147 2.86 3.91 -14.67
N LEU A 148 2.63 4.72 -13.65
CA LEU A 148 3.59 4.97 -12.58
C LEU A 148 3.86 3.72 -11.75
N SER A 149 2.83 2.94 -11.43
CA SER A 149 2.92 1.75 -10.58
C SER A 149 3.32 0.48 -11.34
N GLN A 150 3.57 0.53 -12.65
CA GLN A 150 3.81 -0.63 -13.49
C GLN A 150 4.91 -1.56 -12.98
N GLN A 151 6.06 -1.01 -12.57
CA GLN A 151 7.17 -1.82 -12.04
C GLN A 151 6.80 -2.52 -10.73
N TYR A 152 6.05 -1.84 -9.86
CA TYR A 152 5.59 -2.42 -8.60
C TYR A 152 4.59 -3.56 -8.85
N ARG A 153 3.61 -3.36 -9.72
CA ARG A 153 2.65 -4.39 -10.11
C ARG A 153 3.35 -5.61 -10.71
N LYS A 154 4.26 -5.38 -11.64
CA LYS A 154 5.09 -6.45 -12.21
C LYS A 154 5.85 -7.23 -11.14
N LEU A 155 6.39 -6.55 -10.14
CA LEU A 155 7.08 -7.18 -9.02
C LEU A 155 6.14 -8.10 -8.22
N LEU A 156 4.92 -7.63 -7.88
CA LEU A 156 3.93 -8.45 -7.18
C LEU A 156 3.51 -9.68 -8.00
N ASP A 157 3.27 -9.50 -9.31
CA ASP A 157 2.92 -10.58 -10.23
C ASP A 157 4.04 -11.63 -10.33
N GLU A 158 5.31 -11.21 -10.32
CA GLU A 158 6.44 -12.12 -10.35
C GLU A 158 6.55 -12.93 -9.05
N VAL A 159 6.34 -12.28 -7.89
CA VAL A 159 6.32 -12.97 -6.60
C VAL A 159 5.16 -13.96 -6.50
N GLN A 160 3.96 -13.58 -6.96
CA GLN A 160 2.81 -14.49 -6.98
C GLN A 160 3.07 -15.71 -7.87
N ARG A 161 3.65 -15.52 -9.07
CA ARG A 161 3.94 -16.64 -9.98
C ARG A 161 4.91 -17.68 -9.43
N LEU A 162 5.76 -17.33 -8.47
CA LEU A 162 6.64 -18.29 -7.80
C LEU A 162 5.88 -19.23 -6.87
N ASN A 163 4.71 -18.80 -6.34
CA ASN A 163 3.91 -19.58 -5.38
C ASN A 163 2.40 -19.35 -5.64
N PRO A 164 1.86 -19.73 -6.81
CA PRO A 164 0.54 -19.29 -7.26
C PRO A 164 -0.63 -19.78 -6.39
N GLU A 165 -0.47 -20.90 -5.67
CA GLU A 165 -1.51 -21.46 -4.78
C GLU A 165 -1.45 -20.88 -3.36
N MET A 166 -0.32 -20.26 -3.00
CA MET A 166 -0.06 -19.76 -1.65
C MET A 166 -0.02 -18.24 -1.57
N VAL A 167 0.06 -17.55 -2.71
CA VAL A 167 0.19 -16.09 -2.79
C VAL A 167 -0.92 -15.51 -3.65
N SER A 168 -1.65 -14.56 -3.09
CA SER A 168 -2.67 -13.79 -3.81
C SER A 168 -2.40 -12.29 -3.73
N ILE A 169 -2.93 -11.55 -4.70
CA ILE A 169 -2.81 -10.10 -4.76
C ILE A 169 -4.19 -9.49 -4.47
N PHE A 170 -4.24 -8.53 -3.56
CA PHE A 170 -5.44 -7.78 -3.21
C PHE A 170 -5.35 -6.34 -3.75
N GLU A 171 -6.34 -5.94 -4.54
CA GLU A 171 -6.40 -4.64 -5.23
C GLU A 171 -7.16 -3.60 -4.40
N THR A 172 -6.51 -2.45 -4.11
CA THR A 172 -7.13 -1.33 -3.39
C THR A 172 -7.75 -0.28 -4.32
N VAL A 173 -7.29 -0.22 -5.58
CA VAL A 173 -7.64 0.82 -6.56
C VAL A 173 -9.15 0.97 -6.75
N ARG A 174 -9.92 -0.12 -6.74
CA ARG A 174 -11.38 -0.12 -6.91
C ARG A 174 -12.15 0.69 -5.85
N HIS A 175 -11.55 0.91 -4.67
CA HIS A 175 -12.13 1.70 -3.59
C HIS A 175 -11.75 3.19 -3.66
N LEU A 176 -10.60 3.47 -4.27
CA LEU A 176 -9.97 4.79 -4.29
C LEU A 176 -10.13 5.51 -5.63
N CYS A 177 -10.53 4.76 -6.67
CA CYS A 177 -10.71 5.27 -8.02
C CYS A 177 -12.13 5.02 -8.52
N ASP A 178 -12.60 5.90 -9.38
CA ASP A 178 -13.88 5.76 -10.05
C ASP A 178 -13.64 5.36 -11.51
N VAL A 179 -14.04 4.14 -11.86
CA VAL A 179 -13.85 3.57 -13.21
C VAL A 179 -14.63 4.35 -14.26
N GLN A 180 -15.80 4.92 -13.90
CA GLN A 180 -16.64 5.66 -14.85
C GLN A 180 -16.00 6.97 -15.28
N SER A 181 -15.42 7.70 -14.32
CA SER A 181 -14.69 8.95 -14.62
C SER A 181 -13.24 8.71 -15.04
N GLY A 182 -12.70 7.51 -14.84
CA GLY A 182 -11.29 7.19 -15.09
C GLY A 182 -10.32 7.88 -14.12
N LEU A 183 -10.79 8.31 -12.94
CA LEU A 183 -10.02 9.10 -11.99
C LEU A 183 -9.91 8.43 -10.63
N CYS A 184 -8.72 8.50 -10.04
CA CYS A 184 -8.51 8.27 -8.62
C CYS A 184 -8.65 9.61 -7.88
N LEU A 185 -9.40 9.62 -6.80
CA LEU A 185 -9.85 10.83 -6.13
C LEU A 185 -9.33 10.90 -4.70
N THR A 186 -9.16 12.12 -4.18
CA THR A 186 -8.81 12.33 -2.76
C THR A 186 -10.03 12.28 -1.84
N HIS A 187 -11.23 12.35 -2.40
CA HIS A 187 -12.49 12.31 -1.65
C HIS A 187 -13.61 11.67 -2.48
N LYS A 188 -14.57 11.06 -1.81
CA LYS A 188 -15.78 10.45 -2.40
C LYS A 188 -16.96 10.73 -1.47
N ASN A 189 -18.09 11.18 -2.02
CA ASN A 189 -19.31 11.46 -1.24
C ASN A 189 -19.03 12.36 -0.01
N GLU A 190 -18.30 13.44 -0.22
CA GLU A 190 -17.89 14.42 0.82
C GLU A 190 -16.96 13.86 1.91
N LYS A 191 -16.58 12.58 1.84
CA LYS A 191 -15.62 11.95 2.75
C LYS A 191 -14.22 11.93 2.14
N LEU A 192 -13.21 12.23 2.94
CA LEU A 192 -11.82 12.09 2.54
C LEU A 192 -11.45 10.62 2.42
N LEU A 193 -10.78 10.27 1.31
CA LEU A 193 -10.16 8.95 1.14
C LEU A 193 -8.73 8.92 1.65
N TYR A 194 -8.11 10.09 1.87
CA TYR A 194 -6.71 10.20 2.30
C TYR A 194 -6.59 11.16 3.49
N SER A 195 -5.75 10.79 4.45
CA SER A 195 -5.34 11.65 5.57
C SER A 195 -4.24 12.62 5.13
N TYR A 196 -3.25 12.14 4.37
CA TYR A 196 -2.20 12.92 3.71
C TYR A 196 -1.48 12.06 2.66
N SER A 197 -0.91 12.66 1.65
CA SER A 197 -0.17 12.08 0.52
C SER A 197 -0.63 10.67 0.08
N ASP A 198 -0.03 9.62 0.59
CA ASP A 198 -0.31 8.21 0.32
C ASP A 198 -0.95 7.47 1.51
N HIS A 199 -1.26 8.17 2.58
CA HIS A 199 -1.95 7.58 3.72
C HIS A 199 -3.46 7.68 3.58
N ILE A 200 -4.12 6.55 3.48
CA ILE A 200 -5.58 6.48 3.42
C ILE A 200 -6.21 6.97 4.74
N SER A 201 -7.43 7.48 4.67
CA SER A 201 -8.21 7.88 5.83
C SER A 201 -8.80 6.68 6.55
N ASP A 202 -9.28 6.88 7.79
CA ASP A 202 -9.98 5.84 8.54
C ASP A 202 -11.20 5.33 7.78
N TYR A 203 -11.95 6.22 7.11
CA TYR A 203 -13.08 5.83 6.27
C TYR A 203 -12.67 4.92 5.10
N ALA A 204 -11.60 5.25 4.38
CA ALA A 204 -11.13 4.41 3.29
C ALA A 204 -10.55 3.09 3.81
N ALA A 205 -9.89 3.11 4.97
CA ALA A 205 -9.36 1.93 5.62
C ALA A 205 -10.47 0.97 6.06
N GLU A 206 -11.60 1.49 6.56
CA GLU A 206 -12.79 0.69 6.91
C GLU A 206 -13.35 -0.04 5.69
N VAL A 207 -13.63 0.69 4.60
CA VAL A 207 -14.18 0.13 3.36
C VAL A 207 -13.24 -0.91 2.72
N ILE A 208 -11.94 -0.61 2.68
CA ILE A 208 -10.94 -1.54 2.15
C ILE A 208 -10.80 -2.76 3.07
N GLY A 209 -10.89 -2.56 4.38
CA GLY A 209 -10.77 -3.62 5.38
C GLY A 209 -11.94 -4.62 5.33
N GLU A 210 -13.16 -4.15 5.12
CA GLU A 210 -14.35 -5.01 4.91
C GLU A 210 -14.17 -5.91 3.70
N ASP A 211 -13.76 -5.34 2.57
CA ASP A 211 -13.51 -6.08 1.34
C ASP A 211 -12.32 -7.05 1.45
N LEU A 212 -11.25 -6.64 2.16
CA LEU A 212 -10.14 -7.54 2.45
C LEU A 212 -10.57 -8.74 3.31
N ASN A 213 -11.43 -8.54 4.30
CA ASN A 213 -11.98 -9.63 5.11
C ASN A 213 -12.82 -10.61 4.25
N GLU A 214 -13.64 -10.10 3.34
CA GLU A 214 -14.37 -10.92 2.39
C GLU A 214 -13.41 -11.72 1.49
N PHE A 215 -12.40 -11.06 0.93
CA PHE A 215 -11.37 -11.70 0.12
C PHE A 215 -10.65 -12.82 0.88
N LEU A 216 -10.25 -12.58 2.14
CA LEU A 216 -9.57 -13.58 2.97
C LEU A 216 -10.46 -14.79 3.30
N SER A 217 -11.77 -14.62 3.35
CA SER A 217 -12.70 -15.73 3.59
C SER A 217 -12.80 -16.70 2.40
N THR A 218 -12.43 -16.25 1.22
CA THR A 218 -12.42 -17.05 -0.03
C THR A 218 -11.04 -17.58 -0.40
N PHE A 219 -10.00 -17.07 0.22
CA PHE A 219 -8.60 -17.45 0.03
C PHE A 219 -8.14 -18.43 1.09
#